data_9d66d0256ee8c4d5ba60a9d153bcafd8
#
_entry.id   9d66d0256ee8c4d5ba60a9d153bcafd8
#
_cell.length_a   1.000
_cell.length_b   1.000
_cell.length_c   1.000
_cell.angle_alpha   90.00
_cell.angle_beta   90.00
_cell.angle_gamma   90.00
#
_symmetry.space_group_name_H-M   'P 1'
#
loop_
_entity.id
_entity.type
_entity.pdbx_description
1 polymer ?
#
loop_
_entity_poly.entity_id
_entity_poly.type
_entity_poly.pdbx_seq_one_letter_code
_entity_poly.pdbx_strand_id
1 'polypeptide(L)'
;MNTPASAPCFGPARILLPAAGTPLNPWACIAVDQFTSQPDYWQKAEQLAAGKPSTLHIVLPEAYLGQPGEEARLASIRQTMADYRANLLTRQVNGYVYLERTLQDGSIRPGLVGGVDLEAYSYAKA
;
A
#
# COMPACT_ATOMS: atom_id res chain seq x y z
N MET A 1 -23.46 -31.33 -0.95
CA MET A 1 -22.79 -30.85 -0.16
C MET A 1 -21.71 -30.07 -0.62
N ASN A 2 -21.57 -29.05 -0.07
CA ASN A 2 -20.64 -28.28 -0.41
C ASN A 2 -19.47 -28.58 0.11
N THR A 3 -18.56 -28.61 -0.52
CA THR A 3 -17.39 -28.97 -0.03
C THR A 3 -16.69 -27.90 0.53
N PRO A 4 -16.20 -28.04 1.67
CA PRO A 4 -15.43 -27.02 2.29
C PRO A 4 -14.18 -26.74 1.55
N ALA A 5 -13.78 -27.61 0.72
CA ALA A 5 -12.62 -27.38 -0.09
C ALA A 5 -12.80 -26.22 -1.01
N SER A 6 -14.03 -25.76 -1.16
CA SER A 6 -14.25 -24.60 -1.99
C SER A 6 -14.14 -23.28 -1.23
N ALA A 7 -13.65 -23.30 0.00
CA ALA A 7 -13.42 -22.06 0.72
C ALA A 7 -12.50 -21.15 -0.08
N PRO A 8 -12.87 -19.89 -0.30
CA PRO A 8 -12.06 -19.00 -1.14
C PRO A 8 -10.75 -18.65 -0.47
N CYS A 9 -9.71 -18.55 -1.27
CA CYS A 9 -8.45 -18.01 -0.80
C CYS A 9 -8.53 -16.51 -0.56
N PHE A 10 -9.42 -15.84 -1.25
CA PHE A 10 -9.59 -14.40 -1.15
C PHE A 10 -10.68 -14.09 -0.16
N GLY A 11 -10.37 -13.29 0.82
CA GLY A 11 -11.29 -12.96 1.89
C GLY A 11 -11.06 -11.58 2.45
N PRO A 12 -11.74 -11.24 3.54
CA PRO A 12 -11.54 -9.93 4.15
C PRO A 12 -10.12 -9.76 4.69
N ALA A 13 -9.68 -8.52 4.75
CA ALA A 13 -8.39 -8.16 5.30
C ALA A 13 -8.58 -7.32 6.55
N ARG A 14 -7.59 -7.35 7.42
CA ARG A 14 -7.51 -6.41 8.53
C ARG A 14 -6.81 -5.16 8.03
N ILE A 15 -7.53 -4.05 8.04
CA ILE A 15 -7.06 -2.82 7.42
C ILE A 15 -6.87 -1.77 8.49
N LEU A 16 -5.71 -1.13 8.48
CA LEU A 16 -5.42 -0.02 9.38
C LEU A 16 -5.57 1.28 8.61
N LEU A 17 -6.31 2.21 9.20
CA LEU A 17 -6.57 3.50 8.60
C LEU A 17 -5.96 4.61 9.46
N PRO A 18 -5.53 5.70 8.84
CA PRO A 18 -5.01 6.82 9.61
C PRO A 18 -6.10 7.45 10.47
N ALA A 19 -5.68 8.09 11.54
CA ALA A 19 -6.59 8.77 12.46
C ALA A 19 -7.47 9.77 11.72
N ALA A 20 -8.69 9.96 12.21
CA ALA A 20 -9.59 10.94 11.64
C ALA A 20 -8.94 12.32 11.64
N GLY A 21 -9.11 13.05 10.55
CA GLY A 21 -8.49 14.37 10.40
C GLY A 21 -7.10 14.37 9.79
N THR A 22 -6.52 13.19 9.53
CA THR A 22 -5.24 13.12 8.83
C THR A 22 -5.42 13.68 7.41
N PRO A 23 -4.57 14.61 6.97
CA PRO A 23 -4.68 15.14 5.61
C PRO A 23 -4.43 14.04 4.58
N LEU A 24 -5.37 13.85 3.66
CA LEU A 24 -5.29 12.75 2.70
C LEU A 24 -4.41 13.04 1.49
N ASN A 25 -4.26 14.31 1.11
CA ASN A 25 -3.41 14.63 -0.04
C ASN A 25 -1.95 14.23 0.18
N PRO A 26 -1.30 14.64 1.27
CA PRO A 26 0.06 14.15 1.50
C PRO A 26 0.11 12.68 1.92
N TRP A 27 -1.00 12.12 2.45
CA TRP A 27 -1.04 10.72 2.82
C TRP A 27 -0.97 9.82 1.60
N ALA A 28 -1.65 10.19 0.52
CA ALA A 28 -1.73 9.35 -0.67
C ALA A 28 -0.41 9.37 -1.43
N CYS A 29 0.08 8.18 -1.77
CA CYS A 29 1.24 8.04 -2.64
C CYS A 29 0.75 7.58 -4.01
N ILE A 30 1.03 8.38 -5.03
CA ILE A 30 0.59 8.06 -6.38
C ILE A 30 1.78 7.46 -7.12
N ALA A 31 1.64 6.22 -7.55
CA ALA A 31 2.62 5.56 -8.39
C ALA A 31 2.15 5.67 -9.84
N VAL A 32 3.00 6.22 -10.70
CA VAL A 32 2.74 6.30 -12.12
C VAL A 32 3.78 5.44 -12.81
N ASP A 33 3.34 4.34 -13.40
CA ASP A 33 4.25 3.30 -13.91
C ASP A 33 5.36 3.85 -14.81
N GLN A 34 5.07 4.90 -15.54
CA GLN A 34 6.05 5.49 -16.45
C GLN A 34 7.22 6.13 -15.73
N PHE A 35 7.07 6.48 -14.46
CA PHE A 35 8.08 7.26 -13.73
C PHE A 35 8.64 6.54 -12.50
N THR A 36 8.19 5.34 -12.21
CA THR A 36 8.55 4.66 -10.96
C THR A 36 10.03 4.28 -10.88
N SER A 37 10.72 4.22 -12.02
CA SER A 37 12.16 3.95 -12.05
C SER A 37 13.01 5.22 -12.06
N GLN A 38 12.41 6.41 -12.02
CA GLN A 38 13.13 7.67 -12.15
C GLN A 38 13.34 8.33 -10.78
N PRO A 39 14.60 8.50 -10.33
CA PRO A 39 14.86 9.11 -9.03
C PRO A 39 14.30 10.53 -8.89
N ASP A 40 14.30 11.33 -9.96
CA ASP A 40 13.81 12.70 -9.91
C ASP A 40 12.33 12.76 -9.54
N TYR A 41 11.54 11.84 -10.05
CA TYR A 41 10.12 11.74 -9.70
C TYR A 41 9.93 11.53 -8.21
N TRP A 42 10.69 10.60 -7.65
CA TRP A 42 10.56 10.27 -6.23
C TRP A 42 11.11 11.38 -5.33
N GLN A 43 12.15 12.08 -5.76
CA GLN A 43 12.65 13.22 -5.02
C GLN A 43 11.61 14.33 -4.90
N LYS A 44 10.89 14.61 -5.98
CA LYS A 44 9.82 15.59 -5.95
C LYS A 44 8.67 15.13 -5.05
N ALA A 45 8.31 13.87 -5.12
CA ALA A 45 7.28 13.31 -4.26
C ALA A 45 7.67 13.41 -2.79
N GLU A 46 8.91 13.11 -2.47
CA GLU A 46 9.43 13.21 -1.11
C GLU A 46 9.39 14.65 -0.59
N GLN A 47 9.70 15.63 -1.45
CA GLN A 47 9.61 17.03 -1.06
C GLN A 47 8.18 17.45 -0.74
N LEU A 48 7.21 16.97 -1.51
CA LEU A 48 5.82 17.28 -1.26
C LEU A 48 5.29 16.64 0.02
N ALA A 49 5.83 15.49 0.39
CA ALA A 49 5.41 14.77 1.59
C ALA A 49 6.29 15.08 2.81
N ALA A 50 7.30 15.92 2.68
CA ALA A 50 8.24 16.18 3.76
C ALA A 50 7.53 16.77 4.98
N GLY A 51 7.81 16.21 6.15
CA GLY A 51 7.24 16.69 7.41
C GLY A 51 5.77 16.35 7.61
N LYS A 52 5.16 15.55 6.72
CA LYS A 52 3.75 15.20 6.81
C LYS A 52 3.60 13.69 6.80
N PRO A 53 2.55 13.15 7.47
CA PRO A 53 2.27 11.73 7.35
C PRO A 53 1.98 11.36 5.90
N SER A 54 2.62 10.31 5.40
CA SER A 54 2.45 9.88 4.02
C SER A 54 2.78 8.41 3.87
N THR A 55 2.04 7.71 3.03
CA THR A 55 2.36 6.35 2.65
C THR A 55 3.73 6.27 1.95
N LEU A 56 4.19 7.38 1.38
CA LEU A 56 5.51 7.43 0.75
C LEU A 56 6.63 7.10 1.74
N HIS A 57 6.45 7.41 3.02
CA HIS A 57 7.48 7.15 4.04
C HIS A 57 7.54 5.69 4.47
N ILE A 58 6.61 4.85 4.02
CA ILE A 58 6.57 3.44 4.39
C ILE A 58 6.66 2.52 3.18
N VAL A 59 7.10 3.03 2.04
CA VAL A 59 7.35 2.23 0.84
C VAL A 59 8.77 2.46 0.37
N LEU A 60 9.36 1.47 -0.31
CA LEU A 60 10.64 1.63 -0.98
C LEU A 60 10.36 1.94 -2.44
N PRO A 61 10.64 3.16 -2.90
CA PRO A 61 10.44 3.48 -4.31
C PRO A 61 11.31 2.61 -5.22
N GLU A 62 10.75 2.24 -6.35
CA GLU A 62 11.43 1.34 -7.30
C GLU A 62 12.80 1.85 -7.72
N ALA A 63 12.94 3.16 -7.87
CA ALA A 63 14.20 3.76 -8.28
C ALA A 63 15.37 3.48 -7.33
N TYR A 64 15.07 3.15 -6.08
CA TYR A 64 16.10 2.90 -5.08
C TYR A 64 16.32 1.42 -4.80
N LEU A 65 15.56 0.56 -5.45
CA LEU A 65 15.70 -0.88 -5.26
C LEU A 65 17.05 -1.36 -5.81
N GLY A 66 17.81 -2.06 -4.99
CA GLY A 66 19.12 -2.57 -5.39
C GLY A 66 20.20 -1.50 -5.50
N GLN A 67 19.93 -0.27 -5.06
CA GLN A 67 20.88 0.83 -5.15
C GLN A 67 21.62 1.03 -3.83
N PRO A 68 22.77 1.73 -3.85
CA PRO A 68 23.45 2.09 -2.60
C PRO A 68 22.50 2.87 -1.68
N GLY A 69 22.52 2.55 -0.41
CA GLY A 69 21.63 3.21 0.56
C GLY A 69 20.31 2.49 0.78
N GLU A 70 20.02 1.39 0.07
CA GLU A 70 18.79 0.63 0.24
C GLU A 70 18.61 0.18 1.69
N GLU A 71 19.66 -0.32 2.32
CA GLU A 71 19.60 -0.77 3.71
C GLU A 71 19.14 0.33 4.66
N ALA A 72 19.69 1.53 4.50
CA ALA A 72 19.31 2.66 5.31
C ALA A 72 17.86 3.07 5.08
N ARG A 73 17.42 3.01 3.82
CA ARG A 73 16.02 3.30 3.49
C ARG A 73 15.08 2.29 4.11
N LEU A 74 15.42 1.00 4.05
CA LEU A 74 14.60 -0.05 4.66
C LEU A 74 14.54 0.11 6.18
N ALA A 75 15.64 0.48 6.82
CA ALA A 75 15.64 0.72 8.25
C ALA A 75 14.73 1.90 8.62
N SER A 76 14.77 2.97 7.84
CA SER A 76 13.91 4.13 8.03
C SER A 76 12.43 3.77 7.83
N ILE A 77 12.13 2.96 6.82
CA ILE A 77 10.76 2.50 6.56
C ILE A 77 10.24 1.70 7.73
N ARG A 78 11.04 0.76 8.26
CA ARG A 78 10.62 -0.04 9.41
C ARG A 78 10.35 0.81 10.63
N GLN A 79 11.20 1.81 10.87
CA GLN A 79 11.02 2.75 11.98
C GLN A 79 9.73 3.55 11.82
N THR A 80 9.51 4.08 10.63
CA THR A 80 8.30 4.87 10.34
C THR A 80 7.05 4.01 10.45
N MET A 81 7.10 2.77 9.96
CA MET A 81 5.97 1.85 10.07
C MET A 81 5.61 1.59 11.53
N ALA A 82 6.61 1.38 12.39
CA ALA A 82 6.38 1.17 13.81
C ALA A 82 5.74 2.41 14.45
N ASP A 83 6.23 3.59 14.09
CA ASP A 83 5.67 4.85 14.59
C ASP A 83 4.23 5.04 14.12
N TYR A 84 3.95 4.80 12.86
CA TYR A 84 2.59 4.95 12.32
C TYR A 84 1.63 3.97 12.97
N ARG A 85 2.04 2.74 13.20
CA ARG A 85 1.18 1.77 13.87
C ARG A 85 0.86 2.17 15.31
N ALA A 86 1.81 2.80 15.98
CA ALA A 86 1.61 3.22 17.37
C ALA A 86 0.81 4.51 17.47
N ASN A 87 0.99 5.45 16.55
CA ASN A 87 0.52 6.82 16.74
C ASN A 87 -0.41 7.35 15.67
N LEU A 88 -0.45 6.76 14.49
CA LEU A 88 -1.22 7.29 13.37
C LEU A 88 -2.32 6.36 12.89
N LEU A 89 -1.99 5.10 12.70
CA LEU A 89 -2.94 4.13 12.17
C LEU A 89 -3.82 3.59 13.30
N THR A 90 -4.69 4.45 13.78
CA THR A 90 -5.46 4.20 15.00
C THR A 90 -6.85 3.62 14.77
N ARG A 91 -7.27 3.51 13.51
CA ARG A 91 -8.56 2.91 13.19
C ARG A 91 -8.33 1.58 12.49
N GLN A 92 -9.08 0.58 12.88
CA GLN A 92 -8.99 -0.74 12.27
C GLN A 92 -10.36 -1.17 11.79
N VAL A 93 -10.41 -1.68 10.56
CA VAL A 93 -11.62 -2.30 10.03
C VAL A 93 -11.25 -3.66 9.47
N ASN A 94 -12.20 -4.59 9.51
CA ASN A 94 -12.04 -5.90 8.90
C ASN A 94 -13.02 -5.99 7.76
N GLY A 95 -12.53 -6.27 6.57
CA GLY A 95 -13.39 -6.33 5.40
C GLY A 95 -12.61 -6.14 4.11
N TYR A 96 -13.33 -5.68 3.11
CA TYR A 96 -12.77 -5.41 1.79
C TYR A 96 -12.72 -3.91 1.56
N VAL A 97 -11.81 -3.47 0.69
CA VAL A 97 -11.81 -2.09 0.21
C VAL A 97 -12.24 -2.11 -1.24
N TYR A 98 -13.34 -1.42 -1.54
CA TYR A 98 -13.76 -1.20 -2.91
C TYR A 98 -13.18 0.15 -3.35
N LEU A 99 -12.53 0.15 -4.50
CA LEU A 99 -11.98 1.39 -5.02
C LEU A 99 -12.41 1.59 -6.46
N GLU A 100 -12.50 2.85 -6.84
CA GLU A 100 -12.80 3.23 -8.22
C GLU A 100 -11.75 4.22 -8.67
N ARG A 101 -11.19 3.97 -9.84
CA ARG A 101 -10.26 4.90 -10.46
C ARG A 101 -10.91 5.47 -11.70
N THR A 102 -11.06 6.78 -11.75
CA THR A 102 -11.58 7.48 -12.91
C THR A 102 -10.41 7.83 -13.83
N LEU A 103 -10.44 7.36 -15.05
CA LEU A 103 -9.41 7.63 -16.04
C LEU A 103 -9.69 8.95 -16.75
N GLN A 104 -8.71 9.41 -17.54
CA GLN A 104 -8.84 10.69 -18.24
C GLN A 104 -9.99 10.71 -19.23
N ASP A 105 -10.36 9.57 -19.79
CA ASP A 105 -11.48 9.47 -20.74
C ASP A 105 -12.83 9.37 -20.02
N GLY A 106 -12.85 9.46 -18.71
CA GLY A 106 -14.08 9.37 -17.93
C GLY A 106 -14.50 7.96 -17.57
N SER A 107 -13.84 6.95 -18.08
CA SER A 107 -14.17 5.57 -17.72
C SER A 107 -13.73 5.27 -16.28
N ILE A 108 -14.42 4.32 -15.64
CA ILE A 108 -14.16 3.96 -14.27
C ILE A 108 -13.59 2.54 -14.23
N ARG A 109 -12.50 2.39 -13.50
CA ARG A 109 -11.89 1.11 -13.29
C ARG A 109 -12.12 0.70 -11.85
N PRO A 110 -13.00 -0.28 -11.58
CA PRO A 110 -13.23 -0.72 -10.21
C PRO A 110 -12.17 -1.71 -9.75
N GLY A 111 -11.96 -1.78 -8.45
CA GLY A 111 -11.05 -2.73 -7.84
C GLY A 111 -11.54 -3.15 -6.46
N LEU A 112 -11.14 -4.34 -6.05
CA LEU A 112 -11.48 -4.85 -4.74
C LEU A 112 -10.18 -5.32 -4.07
N VAL A 113 -9.90 -4.79 -2.88
CA VAL A 113 -8.73 -5.16 -2.10
C VAL A 113 -9.18 -6.04 -0.95
N GLY A 114 -8.51 -7.14 -0.76
CA GLY A 114 -8.78 -8.06 0.34
C GLY A 114 -7.54 -8.85 0.72
N GLY A 115 -7.73 -9.88 1.51
CA GLY A 115 -6.65 -10.75 1.94
C GLY A 115 -6.63 -12.04 1.13
N VAL A 116 -5.45 -12.60 0.94
CA VAL A 116 -5.29 -13.89 0.30
C VAL A 116 -4.65 -14.83 1.31
N ASP A 117 -5.32 -15.98 1.52
CA ASP A 117 -4.79 -17.00 2.40
C ASP A 117 -3.86 -17.90 1.59
N LEU A 118 -2.57 -17.69 1.73
CA LEU A 118 -1.58 -18.43 0.98
C LEU A 118 -1.51 -19.91 1.41
N GLU A 119 -1.92 -20.21 2.62
CA GLU A 119 -1.93 -21.58 3.11
C GLU A 119 -3.04 -22.40 2.47
N ALA A 120 -4.08 -21.77 1.95
CA ALA A 120 -5.15 -22.45 1.26
C ALA A 120 -4.79 -22.79 -0.19
N TYR A 121 -3.65 -22.30 -0.68
CA TYR A 121 -3.24 -22.51 -2.06
C TYR A 121 -2.26 -23.67 -2.16
N SER A 122 -2.44 -24.53 -3.16
CA SER A 122 -1.53 -25.64 -3.39
C SER A 122 -0.53 -25.29 -4.48
N TYR A 123 0.69 -24.98 -4.10
CA TYR A 123 1.74 -24.65 -5.06
C TYR A 123 2.13 -25.82 -5.94
N ALA A 124 1.87 -27.04 -5.48
CA ALA A 124 2.21 -28.22 -6.25
C ALA A 124 1.36 -28.33 -7.53
N LYS A 125 0.25 -27.62 -7.59
CA LYS A 125 -0.64 -27.64 -8.75
C LYS A 125 -0.50 -26.42 -9.65
N ALA A 126 0.44 -25.58 -9.35
CA ALA A 126 0.62 -24.35 -10.12
C ALA A 126 1.21 -24.61 -11.51
#